data_c88b8c8482db7abc31d26835c0c59d29
#
_entry.id   c88b8c8482db7abc31d26835c0c59d29
#
_cell.length_a   1.000
_cell.length_b   1.000
_cell.length_c   1.000
_cell.angle_alpha   90.00
_cell.angle_beta   90.00
_cell.angle_gamma   90.00
#
_symmetry.space_group_name_H-M   'P 1'
#
loop_
_entity.id
_entity.type
_entity.pdbx_description
1 polymer ?
#
loop_
_entity_poly.entity_id
_entity_poly.type
_entity_poly.pdbx_seq_one_letter_code
_entity_poly.pdbx_strand_id
1 'polypeptide(L)'
;EGEKRTMRLTSLGLVRGLVGYFVGLVIGMAVVVAGRILLGMEAWNPEAAWVGGIVFALMGFLLAIGAMSDWITWTRGGDTPLRHGPPVGKPAWTRYFGVDFNHKVIGIQYGVTGFILLLVGGSFALVFRTELADTGISFLQPGTYNTFLSMHGWVALAAILLGIGGLANGTFQITRQEPAQEDPNQ
;
A
#
# COMPACT_ATOMS: atom_id res chain seq x y z
N GLU A 1 -2.37 15.04 35.98
CA GLU A 1 -2.13 15.97 34.87
C GLU A 1 -1.49 15.18 33.72
N GLY A 2 -2.33 14.70 32.78
CA GLY A 2 -1.88 13.93 31.64
C GLY A 2 -1.26 14.87 30.60
N GLU A 3 0.04 14.83 30.48
CA GLU A 3 0.78 15.47 29.39
C GLU A 3 0.20 15.01 28.05
N LYS A 4 -0.53 15.88 27.34
CA LYS A 4 -1.02 15.67 25.97
C LYS A 4 0.21 15.59 25.06
N ARG A 5 0.79 14.38 24.94
CA ARG A 5 1.88 14.10 24.01
C ARG A 5 1.36 14.32 22.60
N THR A 6 1.70 15.46 22.00
CA THR A 6 1.37 15.76 20.59
C THR A 6 2.00 14.67 19.73
N MET A 7 1.15 13.86 19.14
CA MET A 7 1.57 12.77 18.26
C MET A 7 2.14 13.38 16.97
N ARG A 8 3.43 13.22 16.72
CA ARG A 8 4.01 13.63 15.45
C ARG A 8 3.47 12.71 14.35
N LEU A 9 2.86 13.28 13.30
CA LEU A 9 2.32 12.53 12.14
C LEU A 9 3.38 11.61 11.53
N THR A 10 4.65 12.02 11.55
CA THR A 10 5.79 11.19 11.08
C THR A 10 6.01 9.92 11.90
N SER A 11 5.37 9.78 13.07
CA SER A 11 5.44 8.54 13.86
C SER A 11 4.49 7.45 13.36
N LEU A 12 3.57 7.76 12.44
CA LEU A 12 2.69 6.80 11.78
C LEU A 12 3.46 6.05 10.69
N GLY A 13 3.37 4.73 10.71
CA GLY A 13 4.02 3.87 9.71
C GLY A 13 3.64 4.24 8.28
N LEU A 14 2.35 4.51 8.04
CA LEU A 14 1.86 4.93 6.73
C LEU A 14 2.49 6.24 6.25
N VAL A 15 2.58 7.26 7.11
CA VAL A 15 3.18 8.55 6.73
C VAL A 15 4.66 8.37 6.39
N ARG A 16 5.40 7.59 7.17
CA ARG A 16 6.78 7.24 6.86
C ARG A 16 6.88 6.47 5.54
N GLY A 17 5.97 5.54 5.32
CA GLY A 17 5.88 4.80 4.06
C GLY A 17 5.66 5.70 2.86
N LEU A 18 4.73 6.65 2.94
CA LEU A 18 4.48 7.61 1.87
C LEU A 18 5.71 8.49 1.59
N VAL A 19 6.39 8.98 2.62
CA VAL A 19 7.66 9.71 2.43
C VAL A 19 8.69 8.82 1.73
N GLY A 20 8.86 7.58 2.18
CA GLY A 20 9.76 6.62 1.54
C GLY A 20 9.40 6.33 0.08
N TYR A 21 8.09 6.26 -0.22
CA TYR A 21 7.58 6.09 -1.58
C TYR A 21 8.03 7.24 -2.50
N PHE A 22 7.78 8.48 -2.11
CA PHE A 22 8.16 9.63 -2.94
C PHE A 22 9.67 9.80 -3.09
N VAL A 23 10.43 9.55 -2.03
CA VAL A 23 11.90 9.55 -2.10
C VAL A 23 12.38 8.45 -3.04
N GLY A 24 11.85 7.24 -2.93
CA GLY A 24 12.16 6.13 -3.83
C GLY A 24 11.82 6.45 -5.28
N LEU A 25 10.65 7.07 -5.54
CA LEU A 25 10.23 7.49 -6.88
C LEU A 25 11.29 8.40 -7.55
N VAL A 26 11.73 9.43 -6.85
CA VAL A 26 12.73 10.37 -7.36
C VAL A 26 14.08 9.67 -7.60
N ILE A 27 14.52 8.84 -6.66
CA ILE A 27 15.76 8.07 -6.80
C ILE A 27 15.66 7.12 -8.01
N GLY A 28 14.55 6.40 -8.17
CA GLY A 28 14.35 5.47 -9.28
C GLY A 28 14.37 6.16 -10.64
N MET A 29 13.71 7.32 -10.75
CA MET A 29 13.79 8.14 -11.98
C MET A 29 15.23 8.57 -12.27
N ALA A 30 15.96 9.05 -11.26
CA ALA A 30 17.34 9.46 -11.41
C ALA A 30 18.26 8.31 -11.84
N VAL A 31 18.07 7.11 -11.26
CA VAL A 31 18.82 5.90 -11.62
C VAL A 31 18.56 5.52 -13.09
N VAL A 32 17.31 5.56 -13.54
CA VAL A 32 16.97 5.27 -14.94
C VAL A 32 17.62 6.30 -15.89
N VAL A 33 17.53 7.58 -15.57
CA VAL A 33 18.16 8.63 -16.38
C VAL A 33 19.68 8.43 -16.45
N ALA A 34 20.33 8.20 -15.32
CA ALA A 34 21.77 7.95 -15.28
C ALA A 34 22.15 6.68 -16.07
N GLY A 35 21.42 5.59 -15.94
CA GLY A 35 21.64 4.36 -16.68
C GLY A 35 21.50 4.56 -18.19
N ARG A 36 20.51 5.33 -18.65
CA ARG A 36 20.32 5.65 -20.07
C ARG A 36 21.49 6.48 -20.63
N ILE A 37 21.97 7.45 -19.88
CA ILE A 37 23.15 8.24 -20.26
C ILE A 37 24.38 7.36 -20.40
N LEU A 38 24.62 6.46 -19.45
CA LEU A 38 25.74 5.53 -19.48
C LEU A 38 25.71 4.56 -20.68
N LEU A 39 24.48 4.23 -21.13
CA LEU A 39 24.26 3.38 -22.31
C LEU A 39 24.25 4.15 -23.63
N GLY A 40 24.53 5.46 -23.62
CA GLY A 40 24.52 6.31 -24.82
C GLY A 40 23.13 6.57 -25.40
N MET A 41 22.07 6.36 -24.60
CA MET A 41 20.68 6.60 -25.00
C MET A 41 20.26 8.03 -24.65
N GLU A 42 19.15 8.49 -25.24
CA GLU A 42 18.53 9.75 -24.84
C GLU A 42 18.24 9.74 -23.34
N ALA A 43 18.67 10.76 -22.62
CA ALA A 43 18.62 10.83 -21.15
C ALA A 43 17.20 10.67 -20.60
N TRP A 44 16.24 11.38 -21.18
CA TRP A 44 14.86 11.38 -20.72
C TRP A 44 13.95 10.51 -21.60
N ASN A 45 13.30 9.54 -20.99
CA ASN A 45 12.19 8.81 -21.56
C ASN A 45 11.13 8.66 -20.48
N PRO A 46 9.93 9.25 -20.65
CA PRO A 46 8.89 9.26 -19.62
C PRO A 46 8.48 7.86 -19.16
N GLU A 47 8.28 6.93 -20.09
CA GLU A 47 7.83 5.57 -19.79
C GLU A 47 8.86 4.82 -18.92
N ALA A 48 10.13 4.83 -19.36
CA ALA A 48 11.19 4.18 -18.60
C ALA A 48 11.40 4.83 -17.22
N ALA A 49 11.36 6.16 -17.14
CA ALA A 49 11.51 6.91 -15.90
C ALA A 49 10.38 6.57 -14.91
N TRP A 50 9.13 6.53 -15.36
CA TRP A 50 8.00 6.17 -14.52
C TRP A 50 8.07 4.72 -14.04
N VAL A 51 8.39 3.78 -14.92
CA VAL A 51 8.51 2.35 -14.53
C VAL A 51 9.60 2.17 -13.48
N GLY A 52 10.80 2.69 -13.74
CA GLY A 52 11.88 2.62 -12.76
C GLY A 52 11.54 3.37 -11.47
N GLY A 53 10.93 4.54 -11.58
CA GLY A 53 10.48 5.32 -10.44
C GLY A 53 9.53 4.55 -9.54
N ILE A 54 8.51 3.90 -10.10
CA ILE A 54 7.52 3.10 -9.33
C ILE A 54 8.18 1.92 -8.62
N VAL A 55 9.10 1.21 -9.27
CA VAL A 55 9.81 0.08 -8.64
C VAL A 55 10.58 0.55 -7.40
N PHE A 56 11.35 1.63 -7.52
CA PHE A 56 12.08 2.19 -6.38
C PHE A 56 11.16 2.84 -5.35
N ALA A 57 10.03 3.39 -5.76
CA ALA A 57 9.01 3.92 -4.85
C ALA A 57 8.44 2.83 -3.94
N LEU A 58 8.10 1.67 -4.49
CA LEU A 58 7.63 0.52 -3.69
C LEU A 58 8.71 0.03 -2.72
N MET A 59 9.96 -0.07 -3.19
CA MET A 59 11.09 -0.41 -2.33
C MET A 59 11.29 0.61 -1.20
N GLY A 60 11.23 1.90 -1.53
CA GLY A 60 11.34 2.98 -0.55
C GLY A 60 10.22 2.96 0.48
N PHE A 61 8.99 2.65 0.06
CA PHE A 61 7.86 2.45 0.96
C PHE A 61 8.14 1.31 1.96
N LEU A 62 8.52 0.13 1.46
CA LEU A 62 8.79 -1.06 2.28
C LEU A 62 9.95 -0.84 3.26
N LEU A 63 11.00 -0.14 2.82
CA LEU A 63 12.11 0.25 3.70
C LEU A 63 11.65 1.20 4.81
N ALA A 64 10.86 2.21 4.47
CA ALA A 64 10.42 3.25 5.40
C ALA A 64 9.44 2.73 6.46
N ILE A 65 8.58 1.75 6.14
CA ILE A 65 7.71 1.09 7.13
C ILE A 65 8.44 0.05 7.97
N GLY A 66 9.66 -0.36 7.58
CA GLY A 66 10.46 -1.36 8.29
C GLY A 66 10.25 -2.81 7.84
N ALA A 67 9.42 -3.09 6.82
CA ALA A 67 9.18 -4.45 6.33
C ALA A 67 10.44 -5.10 5.76
N MET A 68 11.26 -4.34 5.05
CA MET A 68 12.52 -4.85 4.48
C MET A 68 13.55 -5.20 5.56
N SER A 69 13.58 -4.49 6.67
CA SER A 69 14.50 -4.80 7.78
C SER A 69 14.16 -6.15 8.42
N ASP A 70 12.87 -6.45 8.56
CA ASP A 70 12.41 -7.73 9.09
C ASP A 70 12.79 -8.88 8.11
N TRP A 71 12.59 -8.70 6.82
CA TRP A 71 13.00 -9.69 5.80
C TRP A 71 14.51 -9.95 5.80
N ILE A 72 15.32 -8.89 5.88
CA ILE A 72 16.78 -9.02 5.99
C ILE A 72 17.17 -9.77 7.27
N THR A 73 16.50 -9.52 8.38
CA THR A 73 16.73 -10.22 9.63
C THR A 73 16.42 -11.72 9.49
N TRP A 74 15.26 -12.05 8.90
CA TRP A 74 14.86 -13.46 8.68
C TRP A 74 15.78 -14.21 7.72
N THR A 75 16.22 -13.57 6.64
CA THR A 75 17.18 -14.20 5.70
C THR A 75 18.54 -14.46 6.32
N ARG A 76 18.89 -13.75 7.41
CA ARG A 76 20.08 -13.97 8.22
C ARG A 76 19.88 -14.96 9.38
N GLY A 77 18.69 -15.57 9.46
CA GLY A 77 18.33 -16.51 10.53
C GLY A 77 18.05 -15.86 11.88
N GLY A 78 17.83 -14.54 11.92
CA GLY A 78 17.46 -13.83 13.13
C GLY A 78 15.96 -13.79 13.33
N ASP A 79 15.53 -13.70 14.61
CA ASP A 79 14.15 -13.53 14.99
C ASP A 79 13.78 -12.05 15.10
N THR A 80 12.56 -11.71 14.69
CA THR A 80 11.99 -10.39 14.93
C THR A 80 10.97 -10.45 16.07
N PRO A 81 10.90 -9.42 16.93
CA PRO A 81 9.94 -9.42 18.01
C PRO A 81 8.51 -9.46 17.47
N LEU A 82 7.68 -10.30 18.06
CA LEU A 82 6.25 -10.40 17.73
C LEU A 82 5.57 -9.06 18.06
N ARG A 83 5.07 -8.39 17.01
CA ARG A 83 4.37 -7.10 17.16
C ARG A 83 2.88 -7.38 17.34
N HIS A 84 2.51 -7.85 18.54
CA HIS A 84 1.12 -8.05 18.91
C HIS A 84 0.64 -6.91 19.81
N GLY A 85 -0.59 -6.48 19.56
CA GLY A 85 -1.25 -5.47 20.38
C GLY A 85 -1.00 -4.02 19.94
N PRO A 86 -1.63 -3.07 20.64
CA PRO A 86 -1.48 -1.65 20.34
C PRO A 86 -0.05 -1.19 20.60
N PRO A 87 0.50 -0.27 19.78
CA PRO A 87 1.85 0.25 19.97
C PRO A 87 1.97 0.97 21.31
N VAL A 88 3.04 0.69 22.03
CA VAL A 88 3.30 1.28 23.36
C VAL A 88 3.39 2.81 23.26
N GLY A 89 2.64 3.51 24.12
CA GLY A 89 2.62 4.97 24.17
C GLY A 89 1.90 5.65 23.00
N LYS A 90 1.15 4.92 22.19
CA LYS A 90 0.34 5.47 21.10
C LYS A 90 -1.12 5.00 21.23
N PRO A 91 -2.11 5.76 20.68
CA PRO A 91 -3.48 5.31 20.63
C PRO A 91 -3.63 3.98 19.89
N ALA A 92 -4.55 3.13 20.33
CA ALA A 92 -4.74 1.78 19.77
C ALA A 92 -5.05 1.77 18.26
N TRP A 93 -5.75 2.78 17.75
CA TRP A 93 -6.10 2.88 16.33
C TRP A 93 -4.88 3.03 15.40
N THR A 94 -3.73 3.49 15.91
CA THR A 94 -2.52 3.69 15.12
C THR A 94 -1.93 2.39 14.60
N ARG A 95 -2.30 1.23 15.18
CA ARG A 95 -1.91 -0.09 14.69
C ARG A 95 -2.41 -0.40 13.28
N TYR A 96 -3.57 0.16 12.90
CA TYR A 96 -4.16 -0.02 11.56
C TYR A 96 -3.39 0.71 10.46
N PHE A 97 -2.48 1.62 10.82
CA PHE A 97 -1.64 2.41 9.90
C PHE A 97 -0.16 2.03 9.98
N GLY A 98 0.13 0.83 10.46
CA GLY A 98 1.48 0.30 10.58
C GLY A 98 1.52 -1.18 10.25
N VAL A 99 2.71 -1.78 10.36
CA VAL A 99 2.88 -3.23 10.23
C VAL A 99 2.43 -3.88 11.54
N ASP A 100 1.48 -4.79 11.43
CA ASP A 100 0.98 -5.60 12.56
C ASP A 100 0.85 -7.06 12.07
N PHE A 101 1.19 -8.01 12.92
CA PHE A 101 1.09 -9.43 12.61
C PHE A 101 -0.22 -10.07 13.10
N ASN A 102 -1.10 -9.27 13.69
CA ASN A 102 -2.41 -9.73 14.09
C ASN A 102 -3.32 -9.82 12.84
N HIS A 103 -3.79 -11.04 12.56
CA HIS A 103 -4.60 -11.30 11.37
C HIS A 103 -5.91 -10.49 11.32
N LYS A 104 -6.51 -10.15 12.46
CA LYS A 104 -7.69 -9.25 12.50
C LYS A 104 -7.34 -7.85 11.99
N VAL A 105 -6.17 -7.32 12.39
CA VAL A 105 -5.70 -6.02 11.94
C VAL A 105 -5.37 -6.05 10.45
N ILE A 106 -4.67 -7.09 10.00
CA ILE A 106 -4.34 -7.30 8.58
C ILE A 106 -5.62 -7.42 7.75
N GLY A 107 -6.61 -8.20 8.21
CA GLY A 107 -7.90 -8.36 7.53
C GLY A 107 -8.65 -7.04 7.38
N ILE A 108 -8.66 -6.19 8.43
CA ILE A 108 -9.26 -4.86 8.37
C ILE A 108 -8.49 -3.95 7.42
N GLN A 109 -7.16 -3.96 7.44
CA GLN A 109 -6.33 -3.18 6.51
C GLN A 109 -6.62 -3.56 5.06
N TYR A 110 -6.70 -4.84 4.74
CA TYR A 110 -7.05 -5.32 3.40
C TYR A 110 -8.47 -4.93 3.01
N GLY A 111 -9.45 -5.13 3.90
CA GLY A 111 -10.84 -4.79 3.64
C GLY A 111 -11.04 -3.31 3.36
N VAL A 112 -10.49 -2.43 4.20
CA VAL A 112 -10.59 -0.98 4.03
C VAL A 112 -9.85 -0.53 2.75
N THR A 113 -8.65 -1.03 2.51
CA THR A 113 -7.89 -0.68 1.30
C THR A 113 -8.60 -1.15 0.03
N GLY A 114 -9.11 -2.39 0.03
CA GLY A 114 -9.89 -2.93 -1.08
C GLY A 114 -11.14 -2.11 -1.36
N PHE A 115 -11.85 -1.68 -0.31
CA PHE A 115 -13.03 -0.83 -0.44
C PHE A 115 -12.70 0.56 -1.04
N ILE A 116 -11.62 1.20 -0.57
CA ILE A 116 -11.15 2.48 -1.13
C ILE A 116 -10.80 2.32 -2.61
N LEU A 117 -10.06 1.27 -2.98
CA LEU A 117 -9.72 0.99 -4.37
C LEU A 117 -10.97 0.72 -5.23
N LEU A 118 -11.97 0.03 -4.67
CA LEU A 118 -13.25 -0.18 -5.35
C LEU A 118 -13.95 1.13 -5.65
N LEU A 119 -13.98 2.07 -4.69
CA LEU A 119 -14.54 3.40 -4.90
C LEU A 119 -13.77 4.19 -5.98
N VAL A 120 -12.44 4.13 -5.95
CA VAL A 120 -11.58 4.80 -6.96
C VAL A 120 -11.81 4.19 -8.35
N GLY A 121 -11.79 2.87 -8.46
CA GLY A 121 -12.08 2.18 -9.72
C GLY A 121 -13.49 2.46 -10.24
N GLY A 122 -14.48 2.47 -9.34
CA GLY A 122 -15.86 2.84 -9.67
C GLY A 122 -15.99 4.27 -10.16
N SER A 123 -15.23 5.20 -9.59
CA SER A 123 -15.18 6.60 -10.06
C SER A 123 -14.66 6.71 -11.48
N PHE A 124 -13.64 5.93 -11.85
CA PHE A 124 -13.16 5.89 -13.24
C PHE A 124 -14.24 5.33 -14.18
N ALA A 125 -14.98 4.31 -13.76
CA ALA A 125 -16.10 3.78 -14.52
C ALA A 125 -17.20 4.83 -14.75
N LEU A 126 -17.52 5.63 -13.75
CA LEU A 126 -18.47 6.74 -13.90
C LEU A 126 -17.98 7.77 -14.91
N VAL A 127 -16.70 8.14 -14.87
CA VAL A 127 -16.09 9.11 -15.80
C VAL A 127 -16.24 8.65 -17.24
N PHE A 128 -15.83 7.43 -17.59
CA PHE A 128 -15.94 6.99 -18.98
C PHE A 128 -17.39 6.66 -19.39
N ARG A 129 -18.26 6.28 -18.46
CA ARG A 129 -19.71 6.16 -18.77
C ARG A 129 -20.35 7.50 -19.06
N THR A 130 -19.96 8.56 -18.36
CA THR A 130 -20.42 9.92 -18.65
C THR A 130 -19.98 10.36 -20.03
N GLU A 131 -18.74 10.05 -20.42
CA GLU A 131 -18.24 10.33 -21.78
C GLU A 131 -19.07 9.62 -22.86
N LEU A 132 -19.49 8.37 -22.61
CA LEU A 132 -20.28 7.58 -23.53
C LEU A 132 -21.79 7.90 -23.51
N ALA A 133 -22.25 8.80 -22.65
CA ALA A 133 -23.65 9.15 -22.54
C ALA A 133 -24.15 10.01 -23.72
N ASP A 134 -23.22 10.68 -24.41
CA ASP A 134 -23.51 11.51 -25.58
C ASP A 134 -22.70 11.04 -26.79
N THR A 135 -23.12 11.47 -27.99
CA THR A 135 -22.46 11.12 -29.24
C THR A 135 -21.28 12.05 -29.50
N GLY A 136 -20.11 11.45 -29.70
CA GLY A 136 -18.87 12.19 -29.98
C GLY A 136 -17.92 12.26 -28.78
N ILE A 137 -16.96 13.17 -28.87
CA ILE A 137 -15.99 13.44 -27.79
C ILE A 137 -16.58 14.60 -26.96
N SER A 138 -17.01 14.31 -25.72
CA SER A 138 -17.62 15.33 -24.85
C SER A 138 -16.58 16.12 -24.06
N PHE A 139 -15.75 15.45 -23.25
CA PHE A 139 -14.73 16.10 -22.42
C PHE A 139 -13.42 15.33 -22.31
N LEU A 140 -13.39 14.04 -22.70
CA LEU A 140 -12.18 13.22 -22.67
C LEU A 140 -11.59 13.06 -24.07
N GLN A 141 -10.30 13.33 -24.19
CA GLN A 141 -9.58 12.95 -25.41
C GLN A 141 -9.42 11.42 -25.48
N PRO A 142 -9.34 10.82 -26.69
CA PRO A 142 -9.26 9.36 -26.84
C PRO A 142 -8.14 8.69 -26.04
N GLY A 143 -6.96 9.33 -25.94
CA GLY A 143 -5.85 8.82 -25.13
C GLY A 143 -6.18 8.81 -23.64
N THR A 144 -6.82 9.85 -23.14
CA THR A 144 -7.24 9.97 -21.73
C THR A 144 -8.35 8.96 -21.42
N TYR A 145 -9.32 8.78 -22.32
CA TYR A 145 -10.36 7.75 -22.19
C TYR A 145 -9.75 6.36 -22.02
N ASN A 146 -8.82 5.97 -22.91
CA ASN A 146 -8.13 4.68 -22.83
C ASN A 146 -7.35 4.50 -21.53
N THR A 147 -6.75 5.58 -21.02
CA THR A 147 -6.06 5.56 -19.72
C THR A 147 -7.03 5.28 -18.58
N PHE A 148 -8.17 5.97 -18.51
CA PHE A 148 -9.18 5.74 -17.48
C PHE A 148 -9.77 4.32 -17.55
N LEU A 149 -10.00 3.82 -18.76
CA LEU A 149 -10.51 2.45 -18.98
C LEU A 149 -9.52 1.41 -18.47
N SER A 150 -8.24 1.57 -18.80
CA SER A 150 -7.17 0.66 -18.35
C SER A 150 -6.98 0.73 -16.83
N MET A 151 -6.92 1.94 -16.27
CA MET A 151 -6.77 2.15 -14.83
C MET A 151 -7.95 1.61 -14.04
N HIS A 152 -9.19 1.75 -14.56
CA HIS A 152 -10.36 1.12 -13.95
C HIS A 152 -10.15 -0.39 -13.80
N GLY A 153 -9.72 -1.07 -14.85
CA GLY A 153 -9.49 -2.53 -14.83
C GLY A 153 -8.42 -2.93 -13.81
N TRP A 154 -7.27 -2.26 -13.80
CA TRP A 154 -6.19 -2.55 -12.86
C TRP A 154 -6.58 -2.27 -11.40
N VAL A 155 -7.22 -1.14 -11.12
CA VAL A 155 -7.65 -0.78 -9.78
C VAL A 155 -8.76 -1.70 -9.27
N ALA A 156 -9.72 -2.07 -10.14
CA ALA A 156 -10.78 -3.02 -9.79
C ALA A 156 -10.21 -4.41 -9.49
N LEU A 157 -9.24 -4.90 -10.28
CA LEU A 157 -8.56 -6.16 -10.03
C LEU A 157 -7.83 -6.14 -8.69
N ALA A 158 -7.10 -5.06 -8.38
CA ALA A 158 -6.42 -4.90 -7.10
C ALA A 158 -7.42 -4.89 -5.93
N ALA A 159 -8.56 -4.21 -6.08
CA ALA A 159 -9.63 -4.19 -5.07
C ALA A 159 -10.20 -5.58 -4.79
N ILE A 160 -10.46 -6.37 -5.85
CA ILE A 160 -10.97 -7.75 -5.74
C ILE A 160 -9.95 -8.64 -5.03
N LEU A 161 -8.69 -8.60 -5.43
CA LEU A 161 -7.63 -9.43 -4.84
C LEU A 161 -7.42 -9.12 -3.37
N LEU A 162 -7.41 -7.84 -2.99
CA LEU A 162 -7.31 -7.43 -1.59
C LEU A 162 -8.57 -7.79 -0.79
N GLY A 163 -9.75 -7.64 -1.38
CA GLY A 163 -11.02 -8.03 -0.75
C GLY A 163 -11.08 -9.53 -0.48
N ILE A 164 -10.74 -10.37 -1.46
CA ILE A 164 -10.68 -11.83 -1.30
C ILE A 164 -9.62 -12.21 -0.27
N GLY A 165 -8.43 -11.60 -0.31
CA GLY A 165 -7.37 -11.83 0.67
C GLY A 165 -7.80 -11.50 2.09
N GLY A 166 -8.50 -10.39 2.29
CA GLY A 166 -9.06 -9.98 3.56
C GLY A 166 -10.13 -10.95 4.09
N LEU A 167 -11.06 -11.36 3.21
CA LEU A 167 -12.11 -12.33 3.54
C LEU A 167 -11.52 -13.71 3.87
N ALA A 168 -10.60 -14.22 3.06
CA ALA A 168 -9.94 -15.50 3.30
C ALA A 168 -9.20 -15.50 4.64
N ASN A 169 -8.47 -14.43 4.94
CA ASN A 169 -7.77 -14.28 6.20
C ASN A 169 -8.74 -14.20 7.39
N GLY A 170 -9.84 -13.45 7.27
CA GLY A 170 -10.88 -13.39 8.30
C GLY A 170 -11.57 -14.73 8.54
N THR A 171 -11.91 -15.46 7.48
CA THR A 171 -12.57 -16.77 7.56
C THR A 171 -11.66 -17.82 8.21
N PHE A 172 -10.39 -17.83 7.84
CA PHE A 172 -9.39 -18.74 8.42
C PHE A 172 -9.23 -18.56 9.94
N GLN A 173 -9.40 -17.34 10.44
CA GLN A 173 -9.34 -17.01 11.86
C GLN A 173 -10.57 -17.47 12.66
N ILE A 174 -11.75 -17.43 12.05
CA ILE A 174 -13.00 -17.90 12.68
C ILE A 174 -12.94 -19.43 12.89
N THR A 175 -12.30 -20.14 11.95
CA THR A 175 -12.17 -21.61 12.02
C THR A 175 -11.03 -22.09 12.92
N ARG A 176 -10.04 -21.24 13.21
CA ARG A 176 -8.99 -21.48 14.21
C ARG A 176 -9.31 -20.72 15.50
N GLN A 177 -10.30 -21.18 16.24
CA GLN A 177 -10.37 -20.84 17.65
C GLN A 177 -9.25 -21.62 18.35
N GLU A 178 -8.16 -20.94 18.69
CA GLU A 178 -7.25 -21.50 19.67
C GLU A 178 -8.05 -21.79 20.96
N PRO A 179 -7.92 -23.01 21.55
CA PRO A 179 -8.50 -23.26 22.86
C PRO A 179 -8.01 -22.15 23.77
N ALA A 180 -8.95 -21.57 24.53
CA ALA A 180 -8.61 -20.53 25.51
C ALA A 180 -7.42 -21.04 26.32
N GLN A 181 -6.31 -20.30 26.28
CA GLN A 181 -5.19 -20.59 27.18
C GLN A 181 -5.77 -20.49 28.58
N GLU A 182 -5.92 -21.64 29.24
CA GLU A 182 -6.22 -21.68 30.65
C GLU A 182 -5.16 -20.86 31.38
N ASP A 183 -5.59 -19.81 32.05
CA ASP A 183 -4.72 -19.02 32.90
C ASP A 183 -4.12 -19.93 33.97
N PRO A 184 -2.81 -20.19 33.98
CA PRO A 184 -2.18 -21.09 34.93
C PRO A 184 -2.32 -20.63 36.38
N ASN A 185 -2.98 -19.48 36.64
CA ASN A 185 -3.21 -18.88 37.96
C ASN A 185 -4.68 -18.85 38.38
N GLN A 186 -5.59 -19.60 37.73
CA GLN A 186 -6.97 -19.84 38.22
C GLN A 186 -7.12 -21.18 38.92
#